data_4b07120fa4aae0d287bbe64bacf9e0fa
#
_entry.id   4b07120fa4aae0d287bbe64bacf9e0fa
#
_cell.length_a   1.000
_cell.length_b   1.000
_cell.length_c   1.000
_cell.angle_alpha   90.00
_cell.angle_beta   90.00
_cell.angle_gamma   90.00
#
_symmetry.space_group_name_H-M   'P 1'
#
loop_
_entity.id
_entity.type
_entity.pdbx_description
1 polymer ?
#
loop_
_entity_poly.entity_id
_entity_poly.type
_entity_poly.pdbx_seq_one_letter_code
_entity_poly.pdbx_strand_id
1 'polypeptide(L)'
;MKAVRIHQFGGPEVLTYEDVPDPKPRKDQVLIRVRACSLNHLDIWVRKGLPGVNLPHILGSDMAGEIVEVGEYVTDLKPGQRVLVAPMHFCNRCAKCVAGVQNQCRQFTVIGNAVDGGNCELFAAAAVNVIPIPKSLDFNEAASVPLVFVTAWHMLTGRAAIRPGQTVLVLGAN
;
A
#
# COMPACT_ATOMS: atom_id res chain seq x y z
N MET A 1 -15.54 -2.68 -11.24
CA MET A 1 -15.47 -2.45 -9.80
C MET A 1 -15.73 -1.00 -9.45
N LYS A 2 -16.16 -0.70 -8.23
CA LYS A 2 -16.22 0.68 -7.73
C LYS A 2 -14.86 1.12 -7.19
N ALA A 3 -14.53 2.41 -7.38
CA ALA A 3 -13.34 3.05 -6.81
C ALA A 3 -13.62 4.51 -6.49
N VAL A 4 -12.85 5.07 -5.53
CA VAL A 4 -12.79 6.50 -5.29
C VAL A 4 -11.59 7.07 -6.04
N ARG A 5 -11.86 7.92 -7.03
CA ARG A 5 -10.85 8.48 -7.94
C ARG A 5 -10.84 10.00 -7.93
N ILE A 6 -9.71 10.57 -8.33
CA ILE A 6 -9.58 11.99 -8.66
C ILE A 6 -9.25 12.15 -10.16
N HIS A 7 -9.89 13.11 -10.82
CA HIS A 7 -9.64 13.49 -12.21
C HIS A 7 -8.90 14.82 -12.33
N GLN A 8 -8.80 15.55 -11.24
CA GLN A 8 -8.04 16.78 -11.07
C GLN A 8 -7.56 16.92 -9.64
N PHE A 9 -6.56 17.74 -9.41
CA PHE A 9 -6.11 18.06 -8.06
C PHE A 9 -7.04 19.10 -7.41
N GLY A 10 -7.19 19.01 -6.07
CA GLY A 10 -8.08 19.94 -5.35
C GLY A 10 -8.37 19.55 -3.91
N GLY A 11 -9.46 20.09 -3.38
CA GLY A 11 -10.02 19.76 -2.08
C GLY A 11 -10.81 18.45 -2.08
N PRO A 12 -11.54 18.13 -0.99
CA PRO A 12 -12.32 16.88 -0.92
C PRO A 12 -13.37 16.72 -2.02
N GLU A 13 -13.83 17.81 -2.60
CA GLU A 13 -14.83 17.87 -3.68
C GLU A 13 -14.40 17.19 -4.98
N VAL A 14 -13.08 16.93 -5.18
CA VAL A 14 -12.59 16.25 -6.38
C VAL A 14 -12.66 14.72 -6.29
N LEU A 15 -13.05 14.19 -5.13
CA LEU A 15 -13.20 12.74 -4.92
C LEU A 15 -14.48 12.25 -5.60
N THR A 16 -14.33 11.34 -6.56
CA THR A 16 -15.45 10.78 -7.33
C THR A 16 -15.56 9.28 -7.09
N TYR A 17 -16.73 8.83 -6.64
CA TYR A 17 -17.04 7.39 -6.52
C TYR A 17 -17.66 6.91 -7.82
N GLU A 18 -16.95 6.07 -8.57
CA GLU A 18 -17.32 5.70 -9.93
C GLU A 18 -16.98 4.25 -10.28
N ASP A 19 -17.52 3.78 -11.41
CA ASP A 19 -17.17 2.49 -11.99
C ASP A 19 -15.85 2.60 -12.77
N VAL A 20 -14.95 1.67 -12.51
CA VAL A 20 -13.68 1.50 -13.23
C VAL A 20 -13.52 0.02 -13.66
N PRO A 21 -12.74 -0.27 -14.70
CA PRO A 21 -12.47 -1.66 -15.09
C PRO A 21 -11.87 -2.47 -13.93
N ASP A 22 -12.25 -3.74 -13.84
CA ASP A 22 -11.64 -4.65 -12.88
C ASP A 22 -10.17 -4.89 -13.23
N PRO A 23 -9.23 -4.80 -12.27
CA PRO A 23 -7.85 -5.12 -12.50
C PRO A 23 -7.69 -6.63 -12.72
N LYS A 24 -6.78 -7.01 -13.64
CA LYS A 24 -6.38 -8.40 -13.84
C LYS A 24 -5.01 -8.62 -13.23
N PRO A 25 -4.85 -9.59 -12.33
CA PRO A 25 -3.54 -9.87 -11.73
C PRO A 25 -2.59 -10.43 -12.79
N ARG A 26 -1.34 -9.97 -12.77
CA ARG A 26 -0.26 -10.58 -13.55
C ARG A 26 0.15 -11.91 -12.93
N LYS A 27 1.02 -12.67 -13.62
CA LYS A 27 1.49 -13.98 -13.16
C LYS A 27 2.16 -13.96 -11.78
N ASP A 28 2.76 -12.83 -11.39
CA ASP A 28 3.46 -12.59 -10.12
C ASP A 28 2.61 -11.81 -9.08
N GLN A 29 1.31 -11.63 -9.37
CA GLN A 29 0.39 -10.85 -8.54
C GLN A 29 -0.75 -11.70 -7.98
N VAL A 30 -1.43 -11.16 -6.99
CA VAL A 30 -2.72 -11.65 -6.50
C VAL A 30 -3.77 -10.56 -6.66
N LEU A 31 -5.02 -10.96 -6.88
CA LEU A 31 -6.17 -10.07 -6.84
C LEU A 31 -6.78 -10.13 -5.45
N ILE A 32 -6.92 -8.97 -4.82
CA ILE A 32 -7.46 -8.83 -3.47
C ILE A 32 -8.79 -8.10 -3.53
N ARG A 33 -9.81 -8.65 -2.88
CA ARG A 33 -11.03 -7.93 -2.55
C ARG A 33 -10.74 -7.09 -1.31
N VAL A 34 -10.65 -5.78 -1.48
CA VAL A 34 -10.37 -4.84 -0.39
C VAL A 34 -11.57 -4.79 0.56
N ARG A 35 -11.31 -4.94 1.85
CA ARG A 35 -12.30 -4.88 2.93
C ARG A 35 -12.16 -3.61 3.77
N ALA A 36 -10.95 -3.09 3.86
CA ALA A 36 -10.63 -1.84 4.52
C ALA A 36 -9.42 -1.18 3.87
N CYS A 37 -9.42 0.15 3.81
CA CYS A 37 -8.27 0.96 3.41
C CYS A 37 -8.19 2.15 4.37
N SER A 38 -7.03 2.36 5.01
CA SER A 38 -6.86 3.49 5.92
C SER A 38 -6.37 4.74 5.18
N LEU A 39 -6.61 5.90 5.80
CA LEU A 39 -6.20 7.19 5.27
C LEU A 39 -4.87 7.63 5.88
N ASN A 40 -4.01 8.18 5.05
CA ASN A 40 -2.74 8.77 5.44
C ASN A 40 -2.68 10.26 5.04
N HIS A 41 -1.83 11.02 5.68
CA HIS A 41 -1.59 12.41 5.27
C HIS A 41 -1.07 12.50 3.82
N LEU A 42 -0.44 11.43 3.33
CA LEU A 42 0.00 11.27 1.93
C LEU A 42 -1.18 11.42 0.96
N ASP A 43 -2.34 10.84 1.27
CA ASP A 43 -3.54 10.94 0.42
C ASP A 43 -3.99 12.39 0.21
N ILE A 44 -3.85 13.23 1.25
CA ILE A 44 -4.13 14.66 1.15
C ILE A 44 -3.14 15.36 0.21
N TRP A 45 -1.85 15.04 0.31
CA TRP A 45 -0.82 15.63 -0.55
C TRP A 45 -0.99 15.19 -2.00
N VAL A 46 -1.23 13.90 -2.25
CA VAL A 46 -1.49 13.38 -3.60
C VAL A 46 -2.71 14.06 -4.21
N ARG A 47 -3.82 14.12 -3.47
CA ARG A 47 -5.04 14.78 -3.93
C ARG A 47 -4.83 16.27 -4.26
N LYS A 48 -3.97 16.96 -3.49
CA LYS A 48 -3.64 18.38 -3.71
C LYS A 48 -2.63 18.63 -4.83
N GLY A 49 -1.98 17.59 -5.38
CA GLY A 49 -1.06 17.72 -6.50
C GLY A 49 0.39 17.44 -6.16
N LEU A 50 0.70 16.28 -5.64
CA LEU A 50 2.07 15.83 -5.47
C LEU A 50 2.71 15.54 -6.84
N PRO A 51 3.97 15.98 -7.10
CA PRO A 51 4.66 15.70 -8.37
C PRO A 51 4.75 14.19 -8.66
N GLY A 52 4.58 13.81 -9.94
CA GLY A 52 4.67 12.43 -10.41
C GLY A 52 3.35 11.64 -10.34
N VAL A 53 2.26 12.25 -9.91
CA VAL A 53 0.92 11.64 -9.94
C VAL A 53 0.29 11.85 -11.31
N ASN A 54 -0.14 10.76 -11.94
CA ASN A 54 -0.89 10.78 -13.20
C ASN A 54 -2.39 10.71 -12.92
N LEU A 55 -3.17 11.53 -13.61
CA LEU A 55 -4.63 11.54 -13.51
C LEU A 55 -5.28 10.80 -14.69
N PRO A 56 -6.41 10.14 -14.52
CA PRO A 56 -7.14 9.95 -13.26
C PRO A 56 -6.41 8.98 -12.32
N HIS A 57 -6.59 9.13 -10.98
CA HIS A 57 -5.83 8.41 -9.99
C HIS A 57 -6.67 7.90 -8.81
N ILE A 58 -6.39 6.68 -8.34
CA ILE A 58 -6.99 6.09 -7.14
C ILE A 58 -6.02 6.26 -5.96
N LEU A 59 -6.49 6.89 -4.89
CA LEU A 59 -5.73 7.09 -3.65
C LEU A 59 -5.73 5.83 -2.77
N GLY A 60 -5.04 5.89 -1.63
CA GLY A 60 -5.04 4.85 -0.59
C GLY A 60 -3.80 3.97 -0.63
N SER A 61 -3.00 4.05 0.41
CA SER A 61 -1.74 3.28 0.52
C SER A 61 -1.89 2.01 1.34
N ASP A 62 -2.74 2.04 2.35
CA ASP A 62 -2.90 0.97 3.33
C ASP A 62 -4.19 0.21 3.09
N MET A 63 -4.09 -1.07 2.77
CA MET A 63 -5.26 -1.89 2.52
C MET A 63 -5.14 -3.28 3.15
N ALA A 64 -6.29 -3.81 3.54
CA ALA A 64 -6.47 -5.19 3.99
C ALA A 64 -7.69 -5.80 3.31
N GLY A 65 -7.65 -7.10 3.05
CA GLY A 65 -8.72 -7.79 2.35
C GLY A 65 -8.52 -9.29 2.22
N GLU A 66 -9.21 -9.88 1.28
CA GLU A 66 -9.17 -11.31 0.99
C GLU A 66 -8.68 -11.56 -0.43
N ILE A 67 -7.78 -12.50 -0.61
CA ILE A 67 -7.33 -12.93 -1.93
C ILE A 67 -8.52 -13.61 -2.65
N VAL A 68 -8.82 -13.17 -3.87
CA VAL A 68 -9.86 -13.78 -4.72
C VAL A 68 -9.27 -14.56 -5.88
N GLU A 69 -8.06 -14.17 -6.33
CA GLU A 69 -7.35 -14.84 -7.44
C GLU A 69 -5.85 -14.75 -7.21
N VAL A 70 -5.09 -15.75 -7.65
CA VAL A 70 -3.62 -15.79 -7.60
C VAL A 70 -3.05 -15.96 -9.01
N GLY A 71 -1.97 -15.26 -9.31
CA GLY A 71 -1.24 -15.42 -10.56
C GLY A 71 -0.49 -16.74 -10.64
N GLU A 72 -0.15 -17.17 -11.86
CA GLU A 72 0.47 -18.47 -12.18
C GLU A 72 1.75 -18.77 -11.38
N TYR A 73 2.54 -17.73 -11.03
CA TYR A 73 3.82 -17.89 -10.33
C TYR A 73 3.72 -17.75 -8.81
N VAL A 74 2.51 -17.55 -8.29
CA VAL A 74 2.27 -17.40 -6.85
C VAL A 74 1.96 -18.76 -6.24
N THR A 75 2.85 -19.28 -5.40
CA THR A 75 2.76 -20.64 -4.84
C THR A 75 2.47 -20.67 -3.34
N ASP A 76 2.72 -19.58 -2.63
CA ASP A 76 2.68 -19.46 -1.17
C ASP A 76 1.41 -18.76 -0.64
N LEU A 77 0.60 -18.23 -1.55
CA LEU A 77 -0.67 -17.57 -1.25
C LEU A 77 -1.84 -18.29 -1.94
N LYS A 78 -3.06 -18.19 -1.39
CA LYS A 78 -4.25 -18.87 -1.94
C LYS A 78 -5.51 -18.03 -1.80
N PRO A 79 -6.52 -18.22 -2.67
CA PRO A 79 -7.84 -17.60 -2.53
C PRO A 79 -8.47 -17.88 -1.16
N GLY A 80 -9.21 -16.88 -0.65
CA GLY A 80 -9.83 -16.90 0.67
C GLY A 80 -8.90 -16.50 1.83
N GLN A 81 -7.61 -16.31 1.58
CA GLN A 81 -6.65 -15.91 2.60
C GLN A 81 -6.83 -14.42 2.94
N ARG A 82 -6.87 -14.12 4.25
CA ARG A 82 -6.93 -12.75 4.78
C ARG A 82 -5.53 -12.14 4.75
N VAL A 83 -5.40 -10.97 4.13
CA VAL A 83 -4.09 -10.35 3.88
C VAL A 83 -4.14 -8.82 4.03
N LEU A 84 -2.99 -8.24 4.35
CA LEU A 84 -2.71 -6.83 4.16
C LEU A 84 -1.64 -6.64 3.07
N VAL A 85 -1.51 -5.45 2.53
CA VAL A 85 -0.52 -5.12 1.49
C VAL A 85 0.51 -4.16 2.05
N ALA A 86 1.79 -4.52 1.97
CA ALA A 86 2.88 -3.59 2.22
C ALA A 86 2.83 -2.45 1.19
N PRO A 87 2.85 -1.17 1.60
CA PRO A 87 2.48 -0.04 0.74
C PRO A 87 3.56 0.37 -0.27
N MET A 88 4.53 -0.48 -0.51
CA MET A 88 5.70 -0.17 -1.35
C MET A 88 5.54 -0.74 -2.76
N HIS A 89 5.91 0.05 -3.76
CA HIS A 89 6.07 -0.40 -5.14
C HIS A 89 7.53 -0.29 -5.58
N PHE A 90 8.09 -1.35 -6.16
CA PHE A 90 9.47 -1.42 -6.62
C PHE A 90 9.64 -2.48 -7.72
N CYS A 91 10.75 -2.47 -8.46
CA CYS A 91 10.88 -3.27 -9.67
C CYS A 91 11.25 -4.74 -9.46
N ASN A 92 11.59 -5.18 -8.27
CA ASN A 92 12.01 -6.55 -7.87
C ASN A 92 13.26 -7.13 -8.58
N ARG A 93 13.90 -6.42 -9.51
CA ARG A 93 14.97 -6.97 -10.37
C ARG A 93 16.26 -6.15 -10.42
N CYS A 94 16.28 -4.91 -9.97
CA CYS A 94 17.51 -4.12 -9.96
C CYS A 94 18.43 -4.56 -8.81
N ALA A 95 19.71 -4.19 -8.88
CA ALA A 95 20.71 -4.56 -7.87
C ALA A 95 20.28 -4.17 -6.43
N LYS A 96 19.58 -3.05 -6.27
CA LYS A 96 19.06 -2.61 -4.97
C LYS A 96 17.94 -3.52 -4.44
N CYS A 97 17.02 -3.94 -5.32
CA CYS A 97 15.97 -4.88 -4.95
C CYS A 97 16.52 -6.26 -4.59
N VAL A 98 17.44 -6.77 -5.40
CA VAL A 98 18.09 -8.07 -5.15
C VAL A 98 18.91 -8.05 -3.86
N ALA A 99 19.53 -6.91 -3.53
CA ALA A 99 20.28 -6.72 -2.28
C ALA A 99 19.40 -6.47 -1.04
N GLY A 100 18.04 -6.48 -1.15
CA GLY A 100 17.14 -6.26 -0.02
C GLY A 100 17.00 -4.80 0.42
N VAL A 101 17.47 -3.83 -0.38
CA VAL A 101 17.38 -2.40 -0.10
C VAL A 101 16.40 -1.73 -1.07
N GLN A 102 15.19 -2.24 -1.13
CA GLN A 102 14.14 -1.85 -2.08
C GLN A 102 13.78 -0.37 -2.01
N ASN A 103 13.91 0.26 -0.85
CA ASN A 103 13.73 1.70 -0.65
C ASN A 103 14.72 2.57 -1.45
N GLN A 104 15.80 1.97 -2.01
CA GLN A 104 16.74 2.62 -2.92
C GLN A 104 16.52 2.24 -4.40
N CYS A 105 15.45 1.55 -4.72
CA CYS A 105 15.08 1.25 -6.09
C CYS A 105 14.74 2.54 -6.85
N ARG A 106 15.23 2.68 -8.09
CA ARG A 106 14.89 3.86 -8.92
C ARG A 106 13.41 3.97 -9.28
N GLN A 107 12.68 2.84 -9.20
CA GLN A 107 11.24 2.77 -9.43
C GLN A 107 10.46 2.69 -8.12
N PHE A 108 11.10 3.04 -6.99
CA PHE A 108 10.42 3.03 -5.70
C PHE A 108 9.35 4.12 -5.65
N THR A 109 8.15 3.73 -5.27
CA THR A 109 7.09 4.65 -4.88
C THR A 109 6.21 3.99 -3.82
N VAL A 110 5.32 4.77 -3.22
CA VAL A 110 4.27 4.26 -2.34
C VAL A 110 3.02 4.01 -3.17
N ILE A 111 2.33 2.90 -2.93
CA ILE A 111 1.01 2.60 -3.50
C ILE A 111 0.05 3.75 -3.13
N GLY A 112 -0.77 4.21 -4.08
CA GLY A 112 -1.64 5.39 -3.90
C GLY A 112 -0.94 6.74 -4.12
N ASN A 113 0.37 6.73 -4.46
CA ASN A 113 1.11 7.94 -4.86
C ASN A 113 1.30 7.99 -6.37
N ALA A 114 2.38 7.43 -6.93
CA ALA A 114 2.62 7.43 -8.38
C ALA A 114 1.98 6.24 -9.11
N VAL A 115 1.41 5.30 -8.39
CA VAL A 115 0.60 4.17 -8.88
C VAL A 115 -0.72 4.15 -8.14
N ASP A 116 -1.77 3.63 -8.78
CA ASP A 116 -3.10 3.53 -8.18
C ASP A 116 -3.07 2.81 -6.83
N GLY A 117 -3.94 3.24 -5.93
CA GLY A 117 -4.06 2.78 -4.56
C GLY A 117 -5.28 1.94 -4.26
N GLY A 118 -5.52 1.73 -2.97
CA GLY A 118 -6.49 0.78 -2.41
C GLY A 118 -7.90 1.31 -2.14
N ASN A 119 -8.21 2.57 -2.49
CA ASN A 119 -9.58 3.08 -2.36
C ASN A 119 -10.49 2.53 -3.48
N CYS A 120 -10.57 1.20 -3.58
CA CYS A 120 -11.29 0.46 -4.60
C CYS A 120 -11.77 -0.89 -4.06
N GLU A 121 -12.68 -1.57 -4.77
CA GLU A 121 -13.19 -2.89 -4.37
C GLU A 121 -12.19 -4.02 -4.64
N LEU A 122 -11.39 -3.91 -5.72
CA LEU A 122 -10.43 -4.93 -6.12
C LEU A 122 -9.06 -4.29 -6.40
N PHE A 123 -8.01 -4.90 -5.87
CA PHE A 123 -6.63 -4.44 -6.04
C PHE A 123 -5.70 -5.58 -6.47
N ALA A 124 -4.94 -5.38 -7.54
CA ALA A 124 -3.92 -6.34 -8.00
C ALA A 124 -2.56 -6.02 -7.35
N ALA A 125 -2.18 -6.78 -6.32
CA ALA A 125 -0.95 -6.60 -5.57
C ALA A 125 0.16 -7.54 -6.04
N ALA A 126 1.42 -7.07 -6.08
CA ALA A 126 2.56 -7.96 -6.20
C ALA A 126 2.61 -8.93 -5.00
N ALA A 127 2.73 -10.23 -5.24
CA ALA A 127 2.68 -11.25 -4.18
C ALA A 127 3.71 -11.00 -3.07
N VAL A 128 4.89 -10.49 -3.43
CA VAL A 128 5.96 -10.13 -2.48
C VAL A 128 5.57 -9.06 -1.45
N ASN A 129 4.53 -8.27 -1.73
CA ASN A 129 4.01 -7.24 -0.84
C ASN A 129 2.83 -7.72 0.00
N VAL A 130 2.39 -8.96 -0.18
CA VAL A 130 1.17 -9.48 0.46
C VAL A 130 1.53 -10.26 1.72
N ILE A 131 0.97 -9.84 2.84
CA ILE A 131 1.29 -10.37 4.17
C ILE A 131 0.02 -10.94 4.79
N PRO A 132 0.01 -12.21 5.24
CA PRO A 132 -1.11 -12.80 5.96
C PRO A 132 -1.44 -12.03 7.24
N ILE A 133 -2.72 -11.78 7.48
CA ILE A 133 -3.20 -11.12 8.70
C ILE A 133 -3.30 -12.13 9.85
N PRO A 134 -2.75 -11.85 11.05
CA PRO A 134 -2.99 -12.64 12.24
C PRO A 134 -4.49 -12.78 12.54
N LYS A 135 -4.92 -13.93 13.10
CA LYS A 135 -6.33 -14.16 13.41
C LYS A 135 -6.92 -13.16 14.41
N SER A 136 -6.08 -12.57 15.25
CA SER A 136 -6.45 -11.59 16.28
C SER A 136 -6.81 -10.20 15.73
N LEU A 137 -6.42 -9.87 14.48
CA LEU A 137 -6.73 -8.56 13.88
C LEU A 137 -7.93 -8.68 12.94
N ASP A 138 -8.84 -7.72 12.97
CA ASP A 138 -9.84 -7.53 11.93
C ASP A 138 -9.24 -6.78 10.71
N PHE A 139 -10.06 -6.52 9.68
CA PHE A 139 -9.57 -5.84 8.48
C PHE A 139 -9.29 -4.36 8.71
N ASN A 140 -10.03 -3.68 9.60
CA ASN A 140 -9.83 -2.26 9.90
C ASN A 140 -8.52 -2.08 10.69
N GLU A 141 -8.31 -2.92 11.70
CA GLU A 141 -7.06 -2.95 12.46
C GLU A 141 -5.87 -3.26 11.54
N ALA A 142 -5.99 -4.29 10.70
CA ALA A 142 -4.93 -4.68 9.77
C ALA A 142 -4.60 -3.59 8.74
N ALA A 143 -5.61 -2.89 8.21
CA ALA A 143 -5.38 -1.77 7.28
C ALA A 143 -4.74 -0.56 7.95
N SER A 144 -4.83 -0.40 9.27
CA SER A 144 -4.19 0.72 9.99
C SER A 144 -2.68 0.55 10.23
N VAL A 145 -2.12 -0.62 9.90
CA VAL A 145 -0.74 -0.98 10.24
C VAL A 145 0.29 -0.58 9.17
N PRO A 146 0.13 -0.86 7.86
CA PRO A 146 1.25 -1.00 6.94
C PRO A 146 2.16 0.24 6.86
N LEU A 147 1.67 1.40 6.46
CA LEU A 147 2.51 2.58 6.20
C LEU A 147 3.13 3.16 7.47
N VAL A 148 2.32 3.34 8.51
CA VAL A 148 2.76 3.99 9.74
C VAL A 148 3.76 3.15 10.52
N PHE A 149 3.53 1.83 10.62
CA PHE A 149 4.45 0.94 11.35
C PHE A 149 5.75 0.68 10.59
N VAL A 150 5.68 0.50 9.25
CA VAL A 150 6.91 0.39 8.43
C VAL A 150 7.74 1.65 8.53
N THR A 151 7.11 2.83 8.50
CA THR A 151 7.80 4.12 8.63
C THR A 151 8.44 4.26 10.01
N ALA A 152 7.69 4.00 11.08
CA ALA A 152 8.21 4.07 12.46
C ALA A 152 9.36 3.07 12.67
N TRP A 153 9.17 1.83 12.22
CA TRP A 153 10.20 0.79 12.31
C TRP A 153 11.48 1.20 11.58
N HIS A 154 11.36 1.65 10.34
CA HIS A 154 12.53 2.08 9.55
C HIS A 154 13.25 3.28 10.17
N MET A 155 12.52 4.26 10.71
CA MET A 155 13.10 5.41 11.40
C MET A 155 13.89 4.96 12.64
N LEU A 156 13.30 4.13 13.49
CA LEU A 156 13.87 3.73 14.77
C LEU A 156 15.03 2.75 14.61
N THR A 157 14.85 1.71 13.80
CA THR A 157 15.84 0.63 13.67
C THR A 157 16.85 0.90 12.57
N GLY A 158 16.38 1.33 11.40
CA GLY A 158 17.23 1.51 10.22
C GLY A 158 17.99 2.84 10.18
N ARG A 159 17.42 3.91 10.73
CA ARG A 159 18.02 5.26 10.70
C ARG A 159 18.62 5.67 12.03
N ALA A 160 17.84 5.61 13.11
CA ALA A 160 18.33 5.97 14.45
C ALA A 160 19.14 4.85 15.11
N ALA A 161 19.01 3.60 14.62
CA ALA A 161 19.69 2.41 15.14
C ALA A 161 19.55 2.28 16.67
N ILE A 162 18.35 2.55 17.19
CA ILE A 162 18.06 2.53 18.62
C ILE A 162 18.31 1.15 19.22
N ARG A 163 18.72 1.12 20.48
CA ARG A 163 19.00 -0.08 21.26
C ARG A 163 18.17 -0.13 22.54
N PRO A 164 17.91 -1.30 23.11
CA PRO A 164 17.24 -1.40 24.41
C PRO A 164 17.92 -0.52 25.47
N GLY A 165 17.11 0.17 26.27
CA GLY A 165 17.58 1.09 27.32
C GLY A 165 17.80 2.53 26.87
N GLN A 166 17.70 2.85 25.58
CA GLN A 166 17.76 4.23 25.10
C GLN A 166 16.41 4.94 25.22
N THR A 167 16.47 6.25 25.46
CA THR A 167 15.29 7.13 25.51
C THR A 167 15.03 7.73 24.14
N VAL A 168 13.77 7.74 23.71
CA VAL A 168 13.32 8.32 22.44
C VAL A 168 12.34 9.45 22.73
N LEU A 169 12.62 10.64 22.19
CA LEU A 169 11.67 11.76 22.20
C LEU A 169 10.88 11.74 20.88
N VAL A 170 9.54 11.66 20.99
CA VAL A 170 8.64 11.77 19.84
C VAL A 170 7.97 13.15 19.89
N LEU A 171 8.19 13.96 18.85
CA LEU A 171 7.56 15.27 18.68
C LEU A 171 6.28 15.15 17.87
N GLY A 172 5.22 15.87 18.29
CA GLY A 172 3.93 15.88 17.58
C GLY A 172 3.15 14.58 17.71
N ALA A 173 3.32 13.85 18.80
CA ALA A 173 2.54 12.65 19.11
C ALA A 173 1.20 13.07 19.75
N ASN A 174 0.18 13.39 18.93
CA ASN A 174 -1.20 13.75 19.31
C ASN A 174 -2.22 12.94 18.56
#